data_34d3c4a4aac321ebe25251ab85e21e11
#
_entry.id   34d3c4a4aac321ebe25251ab85e21e11
#
_cell.length_a   1.000
_cell.length_b   1.000
_cell.length_c   1.000
_cell.angle_alpha   90.00
_cell.angle_beta   90.00
_cell.angle_gamma   90.00
#
_symmetry.space_group_name_H-M   'P 1'
#
loop_
_entity.id
_entity.type
_entity.pdbx_description
1 polymer ?
#
loop_
_entity_poly.entity_id
_entity_poly.type
_entity_poly.pdbx_seq_one_letter_code
_entity_poly.pdbx_strand_id
1 'polypeptide(L)'
;MIKGRFPHMFKPRVYITRQIFPDALDLIEKSADLELWPEDEPPSPEQLREAMADVDGAIINVMDRIDAPLLDAAPKLKVLSQVAAGLDNIDVPEATKREILVGYTPGVLAKSTADLAFGLLLAVARRVVESDKWVREGNWKISHHPMFWL
;
A
#
# COMPACT_ATOMS: atom_id res chain seq x y z
N MET A 1 -32.64 10.39 -27.48
CA MET A 1 -31.22 10.00 -27.24
C MET A 1 -30.42 11.29 -27.10
N ILE A 2 -30.30 11.81 -25.89
CA ILE A 2 -29.64 13.10 -25.62
C ILE A 2 -28.16 12.77 -25.38
N LYS A 3 -27.32 13.01 -26.38
CA LYS A 3 -25.86 13.03 -26.22
C LYS A 3 -25.51 14.33 -25.50
N GLY A 4 -25.49 14.31 -24.17
CA GLY A 4 -24.93 15.37 -23.38
C GLY A 4 -23.44 15.48 -23.66
N ARG A 5 -23.04 16.54 -24.35
CA ARG A 5 -21.66 16.99 -24.49
C ARG A 5 -21.30 17.59 -23.13
N PHE A 6 -20.72 16.78 -22.23
CA PHE A 6 -20.11 17.35 -21.04
C PHE A 6 -18.97 18.27 -21.48
N PRO A 7 -18.90 19.52 -20.99
CA PRO A 7 -17.75 20.38 -21.24
C PRO A 7 -16.50 19.67 -20.74
N HIS A 8 -15.35 19.98 -21.33
CA HIS A 8 -14.04 19.50 -20.87
C HIS A 8 -13.92 19.74 -19.36
N MET A 9 -14.30 18.75 -18.57
CA MET A 9 -14.16 18.82 -17.13
C MET A 9 -12.65 18.75 -16.86
N PHE A 10 -12.17 19.74 -16.15
CA PHE A 10 -10.81 19.79 -15.62
C PHE A 10 -10.58 18.49 -14.87
N LYS A 11 -9.65 17.65 -15.34
CA LYS A 11 -9.32 16.42 -14.64
C LYS A 11 -8.69 16.77 -13.30
N PRO A 12 -9.08 16.15 -12.19
CA PRO A 12 -8.43 16.34 -10.91
C PRO A 12 -6.97 15.84 -10.98
N ARG A 13 -6.08 16.55 -10.31
CA ARG A 13 -4.68 16.11 -10.17
C ARG A 13 -4.56 15.12 -9.02
N VAL A 14 -3.94 13.98 -9.28
CA VAL A 14 -3.75 12.92 -8.29
C VAL A 14 -2.27 12.56 -8.20
N TYR A 15 -1.71 12.67 -7.00
CA TYR A 15 -0.35 12.25 -6.71
C TYR A 15 -0.33 10.82 -6.16
N ILE A 16 0.64 10.03 -6.58
CA ILE A 16 0.81 8.63 -6.16
C ILE A 16 2.21 8.46 -5.60
N THR A 17 2.31 8.10 -4.32
CA THR A 17 3.59 8.04 -3.59
C THR A 17 4.42 6.80 -3.88
N ARG A 18 3.86 5.81 -4.57
CA ARG A 18 4.51 4.53 -4.91
C ARG A 18 3.95 3.97 -6.20
N GLN A 19 4.76 3.19 -6.89
CA GLN A 19 4.28 2.35 -7.97
C GLN A 19 3.16 1.43 -7.47
N ILE A 20 2.03 1.45 -8.18
CA ILE A 20 0.89 0.55 -7.99
C ILE A 20 0.71 -0.32 -9.24
N PHE A 21 -0.25 -1.26 -9.20
CA PHE A 21 -0.50 -2.15 -10.34
C PHE A 21 -0.87 -1.35 -11.60
N PRO A 22 -0.34 -1.71 -12.78
CA PRO A 22 -0.62 -1.00 -14.04
C PRO A 22 -2.10 -0.84 -14.33
N ASP A 23 -2.91 -1.88 -14.14
CA ASP A 23 -4.37 -1.83 -14.36
C ASP A 23 -5.06 -0.76 -13.49
N ALA A 24 -4.52 -0.49 -12.29
CA ALA A 24 -5.05 0.56 -11.41
C ALA A 24 -4.65 1.95 -11.93
N LEU A 25 -3.42 2.12 -12.41
CA LEU A 25 -2.97 3.36 -13.07
C LEU A 25 -3.85 3.68 -14.28
N ASP A 26 -4.03 2.71 -15.18
CA ASP A 26 -4.88 2.83 -16.37
C ASP A 26 -6.33 3.22 -16.03
N LEU A 27 -6.84 2.72 -14.90
CA LEU A 27 -8.18 3.05 -14.44
C LEU A 27 -8.29 4.52 -13.99
N ILE A 28 -7.29 5.00 -13.26
CA ILE A 28 -7.29 6.36 -12.70
C ILE A 28 -7.04 7.40 -13.81
N GLU A 29 -6.12 7.13 -14.74
CA GLU A 29 -5.80 8.02 -15.88
C GLU A 29 -7.00 8.36 -16.77
N LYS A 30 -8.01 7.51 -16.78
CA LYS A 30 -9.28 7.81 -17.49
C LYS A 30 -10.01 9.02 -16.93
N SER A 31 -9.81 9.32 -15.64
CA SER A 31 -10.58 10.33 -14.90
C SER A 31 -9.73 11.39 -14.20
N ALA A 32 -8.43 11.21 -14.09
CA ALA A 32 -7.52 12.11 -13.40
C ALA A 32 -6.21 12.31 -14.17
N ASP A 33 -5.52 13.41 -13.91
CA ASP A 33 -4.14 13.65 -14.31
C ASP A 33 -3.23 13.12 -13.19
N LEU A 34 -2.38 12.13 -13.52
CA LEU A 34 -1.55 11.44 -12.55
C LEU A 34 -0.15 12.01 -12.50
N GLU A 35 0.36 12.12 -11.28
CA GLU A 35 1.76 12.36 -10.98
C GLU A 35 2.26 11.21 -10.09
N LEU A 36 3.16 10.38 -10.60
CA LEU A 36 3.71 9.24 -9.88
C LEU A 36 5.09 9.58 -9.36
N TRP A 37 5.33 9.30 -8.08
CA TRP A 37 6.67 9.36 -7.49
C TRP A 37 7.62 8.41 -8.24
N PRO A 38 8.75 8.88 -8.80
CA PRO A 38 9.56 8.10 -9.73
C PRO A 38 10.57 7.16 -9.07
N GLU A 39 10.82 7.30 -7.76
CA GLU A 39 11.87 6.56 -7.06
C GLU A 39 11.31 5.36 -6.29
N ASP A 40 12.15 4.34 -6.09
CA ASP A 40 11.80 3.16 -5.28
C ASP A 40 11.76 3.52 -3.77
N GLU A 41 12.62 4.44 -3.34
CA GLU A 41 12.62 4.97 -1.98
C GLU A 41 11.43 5.92 -1.75
N PRO A 42 10.86 5.94 -0.53
CA PRO A 42 9.76 6.85 -0.21
C PRO A 42 10.17 8.32 -0.34
N PRO A 43 9.25 9.21 -0.76
CA PRO A 43 9.50 10.65 -0.69
C PRO A 43 9.79 11.07 0.75
N SER A 44 10.73 12.00 0.92
CA SER A 44 10.95 12.61 2.22
C SER A 44 9.70 13.41 2.67
N PRO A 45 9.54 13.72 3.96
CA PRO A 45 8.43 14.55 4.42
C PRO A 45 8.32 15.91 3.70
N GLU A 46 9.45 16.49 3.30
CA GLU A 46 9.50 17.74 2.56
C GLU A 46 9.02 17.53 1.11
N GLN A 47 9.53 16.53 0.42
CA GLN A 47 9.14 16.17 -0.94
C GLN A 47 7.65 15.81 -1.01
N LEU A 48 7.16 15.04 -0.04
CA LEU A 48 5.75 14.71 0.05
C LEU A 48 4.87 15.96 0.22
N ARG A 49 5.31 16.90 1.06
CA ARG A 49 4.60 18.16 1.30
C ARG A 49 4.57 19.04 0.05
N GLU A 50 5.68 19.13 -0.67
CA GLU A 50 5.77 19.87 -1.93
C GLU A 50 4.86 19.26 -3.01
N ALA A 51 4.91 17.94 -3.19
CA ALA A 51 4.10 17.22 -4.17
C ALA A 51 2.60 17.33 -3.89
N MET A 52 2.20 17.36 -2.61
CA MET A 52 0.79 17.44 -2.24
C MET A 52 0.21 18.86 -2.23
N ALA A 53 1.02 19.89 -2.40
CA ALA A 53 0.58 21.29 -2.29
C ALA A 53 -0.48 21.71 -3.33
N ASP A 54 -0.53 21.07 -4.49
CA ASP A 54 -1.40 21.43 -5.61
C ASP A 54 -2.16 20.25 -6.23
N VAL A 55 -2.55 19.28 -5.41
CA VAL A 55 -3.30 18.10 -5.87
C VAL A 55 -4.68 18.01 -5.24
N ASP A 56 -5.64 17.46 -5.98
CA ASP A 56 -7.01 17.22 -5.51
C ASP A 56 -7.14 15.90 -4.76
N GLY A 57 -6.26 14.93 -5.03
CA GLY A 57 -6.24 13.62 -4.41
C GLY A 57 -4.84 13.04 -4.29
N ALA A 58 -4.65 12.10 -3.36
CA ALA A 58 -3.42 11.34 -3.28
C ALA A 58 -3.67 9.86 -3.00
N ILE A 59 -2.86 9.00 -3.62
CA ILE A 59 -2.77 7.58 -3.31
C ILE A 59 -1.48 7.38 -2.55
N ILE A 60 -1.62 6.92 -1.32
CA ILE A 60 -0.54 6.85 -0.33
C ILE A 60 -0.34 5.45 0.21
N ASN A 61 0.80 5.24 0.85
CA ASN A 61 1.18 3.97 1.47
C ASN A 61 1.41 4.14 2.99
N VAL A 62 1.58 3.04 3.70
CA VAL A 62 1.83 3.00 5.17
C VAL A 62 3.06 3.76 5.63
N MET A 63 4.03 3.98 4.74
CA MET A 63 5.25 4.74 5.04
C MET A 63 5.07 6.25 4.98
N ASP A 64 3.97 6.71 4.35
CA ASP A 64 3.69 8.12 4.15
C ASP A 64 2.96 8.67 5.37
N ARG A 65 3.61 9.54 6.13
CA ARG A 65 2.99 10.16 7.30
C ARG A 65 2.13 11.35 6.91
N ILE A 66 0.84 11.25 7.16
CA ILE A 66 -0.16 12.27 6.87
C ILE A 66 -0.61 12.90 8.18
N ASP A 67 0.11 13.92 8.60
CA ASP A 67 -0.16 14.67 9.82
C ASP A 67 -0.74 16.07 9.54
N ALA A 68 -1.12 16.80 10.59
CA ALA A 68 -1.70 18.12 10.46
C ALA A 68 -0.84 19.11 9.66
N PRO A 69 0.51 19.21 9.87
CA PRO A 69 1.37 20.07 9.06
C PRO A 69 1.36 19.76 7.57
N LEU A 70 1.29 18.48 7.19
CA LEU A 70 1.17 18.09 5.79
C LEU A 70 -0.19 18.46 5.21
N LEU A 71 -1.26 18.22 5.96
CA LEU A 71 -2.62 18.58 5.54
C LEU A 71 -2.81 20.09 5.39
N ASP A 72 -2.13 20.90 6.21
CA ASP A 72 -2.12 22.36 6.08
C ASP A 72 -1.40 22.82 4.81
N ALA A 73 -0.40 22.08 4.36
CA ALA A 73 0.34 22.34 3.12
C ALA A 73 -0.39 21.86 1.86
N ALA A 74 -1.49 21.12 2.00
CA ALA A 74 -2.27 20.54 0.90
C ALA A 74 -3.70 21.13 0.80
N PRO A 75 -3.87 22.44 0.54
CA PRO A 75 -5.16 23.12 0.67
C PRO A 75 -6.23 22.71 -0.35
N LYS A 76 -5.85 22.04 -1.45
CA LYS A 76 -6.76 21.55 -2.49
C LYS A 76 -7.16 20.10 -2.30
N LEU A 77 -6.50 19.40 -1.38
CA LEU A 77 -6.69 17.97 -1.16
C LEU A 77 -8.11 17.67 -0.69
N LYS A 78 -8.79 16.75 -1.38
CA LYS A 78 -10.18 16.33 -1.11
C LYS A 78 -10.28 14.85 -0.74
N VAL A 79 -9.32 14.05 -1.20
CA VAL A 79 -9.36 12.60 -1.00
C VAL A 79 -7.95 12.02 -0.80
N LEU A 80 -7.83 11.14 0.17
CA LEU A 80 -6.69 10.26 0.40
C LEU A 80 -7.13 8.81 0.17
N SER A 81 -6.38 8.07 -0.61
CA SER A 81 -6.59 6.63 -0.81
C SER A 81 -5.38 5.87 -0.28
N GLN A 82 -5.56 5.17 0.82
CA GLN A 82 -4.51 4.38 1.49
C GLN A 82 -4.44 2.98 0.88
N VAL A 83 -3.29 2.60 0.32
CA VAL A 83 -3.02 1.24 -0.17
C VAL A 83 -2.58 0.36 1.01
N ALA A 84 -3.45 0.23 2.01
CA ALA A 84 -3.24 -0.60 3.19
C ALA A 84 -4.54 -0.85 3.96
N ALA A 85 -4.49 -1.79 4.89
CA ALA A 85 -5.62 -2.15 5.76
C ALA A 85 -5.73 -1.30 7.03
N GLY A 86 -4.67 -0.60 7.42
CA GLY A 86 -4.61 0.28 8.59
C GLY A 86 -4.55 1.75 8.21
N LEU A 87 -4.75 2.63 9.18
CA LEU A 87 -4.74 4.09 9.04
C LEU A 87 -3.80 4.77 10.07
N ASP A 88 -2.88 4.02 10.69
CA ASP A 88 -2.04 4.50 11.80
C ASP A 88 -1.09 5.65 11.39
N ASN A 89 -0.81 5.76 10.09
CA ASN A 89 0.01 6.81 9.50
C ASN A 89 -0.77 8.08 9.11
N ILE A 90 -2.10 8.10 9.28
CA ILE A 90 -2.98 9.20 8.88
C ILE A 90 -3.63 9.80 10.13
N ASP A 91 -3.53 11.11 10.30
CA ASP A 91 -4.33 11.86 11.27
C ASP A 91 -5.77 12.01 10.76
N VAL A 92 -6.57 10.93 10.96
CA VAL A 92 -7.96 10.89 10.50
C VAL A 92 -8.83 12.01 11.12
N PRO A 93 -8.70 12.34 12.42
CA PRO A 93 -9.39 13.49 12.99
C PRO A 93 -9.09 14.83 12.27
N GLU A 94 -7.82 15.06 11.94
CA GLU A 94 -7.43 16.28 11.22
C GLU A 94 -7.88 16.28 9.76
N ALA A 95 -7.85 15.12 9.08
CA ALA A 95 -8.43 14.98 7.74
C ALA A 95 -9.95 15.25 7.75
N THR A 96 -10.65 14.70 8.73
CA THR A 96 -12.10 14.91 8.90
C THR A 96 -12.47 16.37 9.11
N LYS A 97 -11.73 17.11 9.95
CA LYS A 97 -11.94 18.54 10.16
C LYS A 97 -11.81 19.38 8.88
N ARG A 98 -10.98 18.90 7.93
CA ARG A 98 -10.75 19.55 6.62
C ARG A 98 -11.65 18.99 5.52
N GLU A 99 -12.62 18.15 5.89
CA GLU A 99 -13.54 17.49 4.96
C GLU A 99 -12.83 16.63 3.89
N ILE A 100 -11.63 16.10 4.22
CA ILE A 100 -10.87 15.20 3.35
C ILE A 100 -11.38 13.78 3.55
N LEU A 101 -11.81 13.16 2.45
CA LEU A 101 -12.24 11.77 2.45
C LEU A 101 -11.04 10.84 2.55
N VAL A 102 -11.12 9.82 3.43
CA VAL A 102 -10.07 8.81 3.59
C VAL A 102 -10.61 7.44 3.20
N GLY A 103 -10.11 6.89 2.10
CA GLY A 103 -10.38 5.52 1.66
C GLY A 103 -9.22 4.59 2.01
N TYR A 104 -9.51 3.32 2.32
CA TYR A 104 -8.50 2.31 2.63
C TYR A 104 -9.03 0.91 2.29
N THR A 105 -8.19 -0.14 2.42
CA THR A 105 -8.51 -1.51 2.00
C THR A 105 -8.60 -2.48 3.21
N PRO A 106 -9.61 -2.33 4.09
CA PRO A 106 -9.72 -3.17 5.29
C PRO A 106 -10.01 -4.64 4.93
N GLY A 107 -9.38 -5.56 5.68
CA GLY A 107 -9.68 -6.98 5.62
C GLY A 107 -9.13 -7.78 4.42
N VAL A 108 -8.64 -7.13 3.38
CA VAL A 108 -8.17 -7.82 2.14
C VAL A 108 -6.96 -8.73 2.38
N LEU A 109 -6.13 -8.43 3.38
CA LEU A 109 -4.91 -9.16 3.69
C LEU A 109 -5.09 -10.22 4.80
N ALA A 110 -6.21 -10.20 5.53
CA ALA A 110 -6.37 -10.99 6.76
C ALA A 110 -6.16 -12.50 6.54
N LYS A 111 -6.74 -13.05 5.48
CA LYS A 111 -6.61 -14.49 5.17
C LYS A 111 -5.19 -14.88 4.81
N SER A 112 -4.57 -14.18 3.86
CA SER A 112 -3.21 -14.49 3.40
C SER A 112 -2.17 -14.30 4.51
N THR A 113 -2.34 -13.30 5.36
CA THR A 113 -1.49 -13.09 6.54
C THR A 113 -1.65 -14.21 7.56
N ALA A 114 -2.89 -14.65 7.82
CA ALA A 114 -3.16 -15.77 8.70
C ALA A 114 -2.58 -17.09 8.16
N ASP A 115 -2.74 -17.36 6.87
CA ASP A 115 -2.17 -18.55 6.22
C ASP A 115 -0.64 -18.58 6.33
N LEU A 116 0.02 -17.44 6.10
CA LEU A 116 1.47 -17.32 6.25
C LEU A 116 1.88 -17.53 7.72
N ALA A 117 1.19 -16.90 8.67
CA ALA A 117 1.49 -17.06 10.09
C ALA A 117 1.37 -18.53 10.53
N PHE A 118 0.33 -19.21 10.08
CA PHE A 118 0.12 -20.62 10.36
C PHE A 118 1.18 -21.51 9.67
N GLY A 119 1.50 -21.18 8.41
CA GLY A 119 2.59 -21.85 7.67
C GLY A 119 3.94 -21.74 8.37
N LEU A 120 4.29 -20.56 8.86
CA LEU A 120 5.52 -20.33 9.62
C LEU A 120 5.52 -21.07 10.96
N LEU A 121 4.39 -21.10 11.67
CA LEU A 121 4.24 -21.85 12.91
C LEU A 121 4.50 -23.35 12.67
N LEU A 122 3.90 -23.93 11.64
CA LEU A 122 4.13 -25.32 11.27
C LEU A 122 5.57 -25.56 10.80
N ALA A 123 6.13 -24.65 10.02
CA ALA A 123 7.51 -24.73 9.56
C ALA A 123 8.51 -24.77 10.72
N VAL A 124 8.31 -23.95 11.74
CA VAL A 124 9.14 -23.95 12.95
C VAL A 124 8.90 -25.23 13.77
N ALA A 125 7.64 -25.58 14.04
CA ALA A 125 7.28 -26.74 14.85
C ALA A 125 7.81 -28.06 14.26
N ARG A 126 7.87 -28.14 12.92
CA ARG A 126 8.34 -29.35 12.20
C ARG A 126 9.75 -29.19 11.64
N ARG A 127 10.47 -28.12 11.99
CA ARG A 127 11.86 -27.87 11.57
C ARG A 127 12.06 -27.97 10.04
N VAL A 128 11.08 -27.48 9.26
CA VAL A 128 11.04 -27.63 7.79
C VAL A 128 12.27 -27.04 7.12
N VAL A 129 12.69 -25.83 7.52
CA VAL A 129 13.86 -25.15 6.93
C VAL A 129 15.17 -25.90 7.20
N GLU A 130 15.34 -26.38 8.43
CA GLU A 130 16.52 -27.16 8.80
C GLU A 130 16.55 -28.51 8.07
N SER A 131 15.39 -29.14 7.93
CA SER A 131 15.25 -30.41 7.24
C SER A 131 15.53 -30.26 5.74
N ASP A 132 15.02 -29.22 5.09
CA ASP A 132 15.30 -28.92 3.69
C ASP A 132 16.80 -28.71 3.45
N LYS A 133 17.44 -27.87 4.28
CA LYS A 133 18.89 -27.64 4.22
C LYS A 133 19.66 -28.93 4.37
N TRP A 134 19.32 -29.72 5.38
CA TRP A 134 19.99 -30.98 5.66
C TRP A 134 19.92 -31.98 4.49
N VAL A 135 18.74 -32.07 3.84
CA VAL A 135 18.55 -32.91 2.65
C VAL A 135 19.38 -32.40 1.47
N ARG A 136 19.38 -31.11 1.21
CA ARG A 136 20.15 -30.49 0.10
C ARG A 136 21.66 -30.66 0.26
N GLU A 137 22.14 -30.71 1.49
CA GLU A 137 23.55 -31.00 1.81
C GLU A 137 23.92 -32.49 1.61
N GLY A 138 23.00 -33.34 1.13
CA GLY A 138 23.23 -34.73 0.85
C GLY A 138 23.30 -35.63 2.10
N ASN A 139 22.76 -35.13 3.22
CA ASN A 139 22.82 -35.87 4.48
C ASN A 139 21.74 -36.96 4.60
N TRP A 140 20.76 -37.00 3.71
CA TRP A 140 19.74 -38.07 3.68
C TRP A 140 20.33 -39.37 3.16
N LYS A 141 21.02 -40.15 4.04
CA LYS A 141 21.69 -41.40 3.71
C LYS A 141 20.94 -42.64 4.24
N ILE A 142 20.07 -42.45 5.21
CA ILE A 142 19.29 -43.50 5.86
C ILE A 142 17.86 -43.03 6.12
N SER A 143 16.90 -43.97 6.09
CA SER A 143 15.47 -43.67 6.22
C SER A 143 15.01 -43.29 7.65
N HIS A 144 15.83 -43.51 8.67
CA HIS A 144 15.49 -43.28 10.08
C HIS A 144 16.50 -42.35 10.76
N HIS A 145 16.57 -41.09 10.34
CA HIS A 145 17.43 -40.13 11.01
C HIS A 145 16.68 -39.47 12.19
N PRO A 146 17.32 -39.32 13.38
CA PRO A 146 16.68 -38.73 14.58
C PRO A 146 16.10 -37.35 14.41
N MET A 147 16.58 -36.55 13.46
CA MET A 147 16.07 -35.21 13.14
C MET A 147 14.58 -35.22 12.79
N PHE A 148 14.02 -36.30 12.30
CA PHE A 148 12.63 -36.43 11.87
C PHE A 148 11.70 -37.06 12.89
N TRP A 149 12.18 -37.36 14.10
CA TRP A 149 11.39 -37.98 15.17
C TRP A 149 10.64 -36.98 16.05
N LEU A 150 10.49 -35.73 15.60
CA LEU A 150 9.79 -34.67 16.33
C LEU A 150 8.38 -34.43 15.79
#